data_e1a6fb5183c2e9c1e6921c9bcc280b7d
#
_entry.id   e1a6fb5183c2e9c1e6921c9bcc280b7d
#
_cell.length_a   1.000
_cell.length_b   1.000
_cell.length_c   1.000
_cell.angle_alpha   90.00
_cell.angle_beta   90.00
_cell.angle_gamma   90.00
#
_symmetry.space_group_name_H-M   'P 1'
#
loop_
_entity.id
_entity.type
_entity.pdbx_description
1 polymer ?
#
loop_
_entity_poly.entity_id
_entity_poly.type
_entity_poly.pdbx_seq_one_letter_code
_entity_poly.pdbx_strand_id
1 'polypeptide(L)'
;LIVALNVVDAVIGLPSNLFHGTEIPVCILVLKKKRNGNSDNILFVNASSCFTPEKTKNILSDADIDRIVDTYVARENISRFATKVPLSVVTDDNDYNMNINRYVDTFDPEPVVDLDAVQSKLVLADEKGTKALTKVNAMLAELGLKGLRSDVVQKIFSQEIRFRADDGS
;
A
#
# COMPACT_ATOMS: atom_id res chain seq x y z
N LEU A 1 25.77 -12.44 -7.06
CA LEU A 1 27.11 -12.24 -7.64
C LEU A 1 27.35 -10.79 -8.10
N ILE A 2 26.41 -10.17 -8.83
CA ILE A 2 26.57 -8.79 -9.36
C ILE A 2 26.71 -7.74 -8.23
N VAL A 3 25.94 -7.85 -7.16
CA VAL A 3 26.03 -6.95 -6.00
C VAL A 3 27.36 -7.13 -5.26
N ALA A 4 27.85 -8.37 -5.14
CA ALA A 4 29.14 -8.66 -4.52
C ALA A 4 30.31 -8.04 -5.30
N LEU A 5 30.17 -7.80 -6.60
CA LEU A 5 31.15 -7.06 -7.42
C LEU A 5 31.06 -5.53 -7.24
N ASN A 6 30.11 -5.05 -6.44
CA ASN A 6 29.87 -3.62 -6.19
C ASN A 6 29.70 -2.78 -7.47
N VAL A 7 29.06 -3.34 -8.49
CA VAL A 7 28.80 -2.65 -9.77
C VAL A 7 27.38 -2.11 -9.88
N VAL A 8 26.48 -2.47 -8.96
CA VAL A 8 25.10 -1.97 -8.94
C VAL A 8 25.08 -0.54 -8.39
N ASP A 9 24.68 0.41 -9.22
CA ASP A 9 24.61 1.83 -8.84
C ASP A 9 23.20 2.25 -8.42
N ALA A 10 22.18 1.79 -9.15
CA ALA A 10 20.78 2.04 -8.79
C ALA A 10 19.86 0.92 -9.26
N VAL A 11 18.70 0.81 -8.60
CA VAL A 11 17.56 -0.03 -8.99
C VAL A 11 16.34 0.87 -9.09
N ILE A 12 15.73 0.96 -10.28
CA ILE A 12 14.61 1.86 -10.56
C ILE A 12 13.41 0.99 -10.94
N GLY A 13 12.40 0.95 -10.08
CA GLY A 13 11.15 0.26 -10.35
C GLY A 13 10.23 1.13 -11.19
N LEU A 14 9.69 0.56 -12.24
CA LEU A 14 8.79 1.21 -13.18
C LEU A 14 7.36 0.69 -13.01
N PRO A 15 6.35 1.43 -13.50
CA PRO A 15 4.96 1.00 -13.48
C PRO A 15 4.73 -0.34 -14.18
N SER A 16 3.67 -1.03 -13.76
CA SER A 16 3.12 -2.18 -14.49
C SER A 16 2.50 -1.73 -15.82
N ASN A 17 2.24 -2.69 -16.71
CA ASN A 17 1.55 -2.45 -17.98
C ASN A 17 2.20 -1.40 -18.89
N LEU A 18 3.53 -1.28 -18.86
CA LEU A 18 4.29 -0.42 -19.78
C LEU A 18 4.49 -1.07 -21.15
N PHE A 19 4.53 -2.40 -21.22
CA PHE A 19 4.76 -3.16 -22.44
C PHE A 19 3.49 -3.86 -22.89
N HIS A 20 3.32 -3.98 -24.21
CA HIS A 20 2.17 -4.67 -24.77
C HIS A 20 2.13 -6.15 -24.33
N GLY A 21 0.95 -6.58 -23.86
CA GLY A 21 0.70 -7.98 -23.53
C GLY A 21 1.23 -8.45 -22.17
N THR A 22 1.70 -7.54 -21.31
CA THR A 22 2.14 -7.89 -19.96
C THR A 22 1.77 -6.81 -18.93
N GLU A 23 1.18 -7.24 -17.83
CA GLU A 23 0.89 -6.37 -16.67
C GLU A 23 2.00 -6.40 -15.61
N ILE A 24 3.08 -7.13 -15.87
CA ILE A 24 4.17 -7.30 -14.91
C ILE A 24 4.95 -5.99 -14.78
N PRO A 25 5.16 -5.48 -13.53
CA PRO A 25 6.05 -4.34 -13.32
C PRO A 25 7.48 -4.73 -13.68
N VAL A 26 8.24 -3.77 -14.22
CA VAL A 26 9.62 -3.95 -14.62
C VAL A 26 10.55 -3.05 -13.83
N CYS A 27 11.85 -3.35 -13.84
CA CYS A 27 12.85 -2.47 -13.23
C CYS A 27 14.03 -2.25 -14.17
N ILE A 28 14.68 -1.09 -14.00
CA ILE A 28 15.96 -0.77 -14.62
C ILE A 28 17.05 -1.00 -13.58
N LEU A 29 18.01 -1.84 -13.92
CA LEU A 29 19.21 -2.04 -13.12
C LEU A 29 20.36 -1.25 -13.73
N VAL A 30 20.83 -0.22 -13.01
CA VAL A 30 21.95 0.62 -13.46
C VAL A 30 23.25 0.02 -12.95
N LEU A 31 24.12 -0.36 -13.88
CA LEU A 31 25.42 -0.96 -13.56
C LEU A 31 26.55 -0.02 -13.97
N LYS A 32 27.50 0.21 -13.05
CA LYS A 32 28.71 1.03 -13.28
C LYS A 32 29.96 0.30 -12.81
N LYS A 33 30.97 0.21 -13.66
CA LYS A 33 32.29 -0.33 -13.28
C LYS A 33 33.02 0.57 -12.28
N LYS A 34 32.89 1.91 -12.44
CA LYS A 34 33.44 2.92 -11.53
C LYS A 34 32.30 3.76 -10.98
N ARG A 35 32.10 3.73 -9.69
CA ARG A 35 30.96 4.35 -9.03
C ARG A 35 31.23 5.77 -8.48
N ASN A 36 32.42 6.33 -8.79
CA ASN A 36 32.81 7.75 -8.55
C ASN A 36 32.31 8.33 -7.21
N GLY A 37 32.73 7.70 -6.09
CA GLY A 37 32.35 8.15 -4.75
C GLY A 37 31.02 7.61 -4.20
N ASN A 38 30.29 6.82 -4.98
CA ASN A 38 29.02 6.20 -4.54
C ASN A 38 29.12 4.67 -4.32
N SER A 39 30.34 4.16 -4.10
CA SER A 39 30.59 2.73 -3.93
C SER A 39 30.06 2.14 -2.64
N ASP A 40 29.72 2.97 -1.68
CA ASP A 40 29.22 2.63 -0.35
C ASP A 40 27.71 2.50 -0.24
N ASN A 41 26.98 2.84 -1.30
CA ASN A 41 25.52 2.83 -1.29
C ASN A 41 24.90 2.44 -2.65
N ILE A 42 23.65 2.02 -2.63
CA ILE A 42 22.82 1.76 -3.81
C ILE A 42 21.59 2.68 -3.72
N LEU A 43 21.20 3.31 -4.83
CA LEU A 43 19.98 4.09 -4.91
C LEU A 43 18.82 3.21 -5.35
N PHE A 44 17.77 3.14 -4.54
CA PHE A 44 16.50 2.51 -4.88
C PHE A 44 15.48 3.59 -5.20
N VAL A 45 14.86 3.50 -6.38
CA VAL A 45 13.81 4.45 -6.82
C VAL A 45 12.54 3.65 -7.12
N ASN A 46 11.44 4.06 -6.52
CA ASN A 46 10.12 3.50 -6.80
C ASN A 46 9.31 4.47 -7.66
N ALA A 47 9.34 4.29 -8.96
CA ALA A 47 8.56 5.06 -9.91
C ALA A 47 7.28 4.33 -10.37
N SER A 48 6.79 3.37 -9.58
CA SER A 48 5.59 2.59 -9.92
C SER A 48 4.32 3.43 -10.09
N SER A 49 4.27 4.61 -9.48
CA SER A 49 3.17 5.58 -9.60
C SER A 49 3.38 6.63 -10.68
N CYS A 50 4.54 6.64 -11.35
CA CYS A 50 4.88 7.61 -12.39
C CYS A 50 4.37 7.12 -13.74
N PHE A 51 3.10 7.30 -14.04
CA PHE A 51 2.54 6.93 -15.34
C PHE A 51 1.26 7.67 -15.68
N THR A 52 1.00 7.77 -16.97
CA THR A 52 -0.29 8.19 -17.51
C THR A 52 -0.98 6.98 -18.12
N PRO A 53 -2.20 6.63 -17.66
CA PRO A 53 -2.92 5.49 -18.19
C PRO A 53 -3.44 5.77 -19.61
N GLU A 54 -3.20 4.86 -20.54
CA GLU A 54 -3.81 4.82 -21.85
C GLU A 54 -4.73 3.60 -21.99
N LYS A 55 -5.50 3.51 -23.08
CA LYS A 55 -6.50 2.46 -23.29
C LYS A 55 -5.94 1.02 -23.22
N THR A 56 -4.71 0.83 -23.63
CA THR A 56 -4.09 -0.51 -23.79
C THR A 56 -2.83 -0.70 -22.94
N LYS A 57 -2.21 0.37 -22.47
CA LYS A 57 -0.97 0.34 -21.67
C LYS A 57 -0.80 1.62 -20.87
N ASN A 58 0.08 1.59 -19.91
CA ASN A 58 0.59 2.78 -19.25
C ASN A 58 1.75 3.39 -20.04
N ILE A 59 1.90 4.69 -20.00
CA ILE A 59 3.04 5.40 -20.59
C ILE A 59 3.73 6.26 -19.54
N LEU A 60 5.03 6.44 -19.68
CA LEU A 60 5.79 7.44 -18.94
C LEU A 60 5.72 8.75 -19.72
N SER A 61 5.28 9.82 -19.05
CA SER A 61 5.38 11.15 -19.62
C SER A 61 6.83 11.67 -19.55
N ASP A 62 7.15 12.69 -20.36
CA ASP A 62 8.48 13.33 -20.28
C ASP A 62 8.77 13.85 -18.86
N ALA A 63 7.77 14.40 -18.19
CA ALA A 63 7.89 14.85 -16.79
C ALA A 63 8.19 13.70 -15.82
N ASP A 64 7.63 12.51 -16.02
CA ASP A 64 7.94 11.32 -15.21
C ASP A 64 9.38 10.86 -15.44
N ILE A 65 9.82 10.87 -16.71
CA ILE A 65 11.19 10.53 -17.08
C ILE A 65 12.18 11.51 -16.46
N ASP A 66 11.94 12.81 -16.62
CA ASP A 66 12.78 13.86 -16.03
C ASP A 66 12.88 13.71 -14.52
N ARG A 67 11.76 13.48 -13.83
CA ARG A 67 11.74 13.24 -12.39
C ARG A 67 12.61 12.05 -11.97
N ILE A 68 12.54 10.93 -12.70
CA ILE A 68 13.34 9.74 -12.43
C ILE A 68 14.82 10.05 -12.66
N VAL A 69 15.16 10.72 -13.76
CA VAL A 69 16.55 11.07 -14.10
C VAL A 69 17.13 12.07 -13.11
N ASP A 70 16.40 13.12 -12.77
CA ASP A 70 16.82 14.12 -11.79
C ASP A 70 17.06 13.49 -10.40
N THR A 71 16.17 12.60 -9.97
CA THR A 71 16.35 11.84 -8.72
C THR A 71 17.59 10.96 -8.76
N TYR A 72 17.84 10.30 -9.89
CA TYR A 72 19.02 9.47 -10.05
C TYR A 72 20.32 10.31 -10.01
N VAL A 73 20.32 11.49 -10.63
CA VAL A 73 21.47 12.41 -10.65
C VAL A 73 21.72 13.03 -9.26
N ALA A 74 20.66 13.52 -8.62
CA ALA A 74 20.74 14.16 -7.30
C ALA A 74 21.09 13.15 -6.19
N ARG A 75 20.67 11.89 -6.31
CA ARG A 75 20.86 10.82 -5.31
C ARG A 75 20.40 11.23 -3.91
N GLU A 76 19.26 11.89 -3.83
CA GLU A 76 18.66 12.32 -2.58
C GLU A 76 17.60 11.33 -2.09
N ASN A 77 17.39 11.30 -0.77
CA ASN A 77 16.28 10.55 -0.20
C ASN A 77 15.00 11.35 -0.39
N ILE A 78 14.05 10.78 -1.12
CA ILE A 78 12.71 11.35 -1.34
C ILE A 78 11.69 10.40 -0.75
N SER A 79 10.92 10.89 0.21
CA SER A 79 9.89 10.08 0.87
C SER A 79 9.00 9.37 -0.16
N ARG A 80 8.81 8.06 0.01
CA ARG A 80 7.98 7.19 -0.84
C ARG A 80 8.44 7.04 -2.29
N PHE A 81 9.55 7.65 -2.66
CA PHE A 81 10.02 7.66 -4.04
C PHE A 81 11.44 7.15 -4.20
N ALA A 82 12.38 7.63 -3.42
CA ALA A 82 13.78 7.24 -3.55
C ALA A 82 14.49 7.13 -2.20
N THR A 83 15.31 6.11 -2.04
CA THR A 83 16.12 5.89 -0.84
C THR A 83 17.52 5.46 -1.23
N LYS A 84 18.51 6.17 -0.68
CA LYS A 84 19.92 5.80 -0.77
C LYS A 84 20.25 4.86 0.38
N VAL A 85 20.54 3.62 0.08
CA VAL A 85 20.77 2.53 1.04
C VAL A 85 22.23 2.18 1.10
N PRO A 86 22.84 2.13 2.29
CA PRO A 86 24.22 1.64 2.46
C PRO A 86 24.37 0.22 1.89
N LEU A 87 25.50 -0.06 1.24
CA LEU A 87 25.77 -1.36 0.66
C LEU A 87 25.71 -2.48 1.71
N SER A 88 26.20 -2.22 2.93
CA SER A 88 26.16 -3.17 4.05
C SER A 88 24.72 -3.61 4.41
N VAL A 89 23.77 -2.68 4.38
CA VAL A 89 22.35 -3.01 4.63
C VAL A 89 21.80 -3.96 3.56
N VAL A 90 22.24 -3.82 2.32
CA VAL A 90 21.80 -4.70 1.23
C VAL A 90 22.49 -6.07 1.32
N THR A 91 23.79 -6.10 1.68
CA THR A 91 24.57 -7.35 1.71
C THR A 91 24.36 -8.14 2.99
N ASP A 92 24.50 -7.47 4.14
CA ASP A 92 24.60 -8.15 5.44
C ASP A 92 23.23 -8.31 6.11
N ASP A 93 22.40 -7.26 6.08
CA ASP A 93 21.09 -7.28 6.72
C ASP A 93 19.99 -7.91 5.83
N ASN A 94 20.15 -7.85 4.52
CA ASN A 94 19.11 -8.26 3.56
C ASN A 94 19.55 -9.34 2.56
N ASP A 95 20.65 -10.03 2.81
CA ASP A 95 21.12 -11.16 1.99
C ASP A 95 21.08 -10.89 0.48
N TYR A 96 21.62 -9.74 0.07
CA TYR A 96 21.64 -9.29 -1.33
C TYR A 96 20.26 -9.13 -1.99
N ASN A 97 19.20 -9.00 -1.22
CA ASN A 97 17.87 -8.79 -1.74
C ASN A 97 17.73 -7.35 -2.27
N MET A 98 17.40 -7.20 -3.55
CA MET A 98 17.24 -5.91 -4.23
C MET A 98 15.77 -5.52 -4.47
N ASN A 99 14.83 -6.10 -3.70
CA ASN A 99 13.43 -5.72 -3.79
C ASN A 99 13.23 -4.28 -3.30
N ILE A 100 12.77 -3.39 -4.18
CA ILE A 100 12.61 -1.96 -3.93
C ILE A 100 11.70 -1.67 -2.74
N ASN A 101 10.59 -2.42 -2.59
CA ASN A 101 9.62 -2.22 -1.51
C ASN A 101 10.21 -2.48 -0.11
N ARG A 102 11.38 -3.10 -0.01
CA ARG A 102 12.08 -3.30 1.24
C ARG A 102 12.82 -2.05 1.72
N TYR A 103 13.17 -1.16 0.80
CA TYR A 103 14.01 0.01 1.05
C TYR A 103 13.26 1.34 0.84
N VAL A 104 12.24 1.34 0.01
CA VAL A 104 11.38 2.50 -0.23
C VAL A 104 10.00 2.19 0.34
N ASP A 105 9.70 2.81 1.49
CA ASP A 105 8.38 2.69 2.11
C ASP A 105 7.35 3.46 1.28
N THR A 106 6.42 2.72 0.70
CA THR A 106 5.31 3.27 -0.11
C THR A 106 4.00 3.34 0.66
N PHE A 107 3.98 2.86 1.91
CA PHE A 107 2.78 2.89 2.72
C PHE A 107 2.38 4.32 3.06
N ASP A 108 1.15 4.67 2.79
CA ASP A 108 0.52 5.82 3.42
C ASP A 108 0.39 5.52 4.92
N PRO A 109 0.88 6.39 5.81
CA PRO A 109 0.54 6.24 7.21
C PRO A 109 -0.97 6.25 7.31
N GLU A 110 -1.54 5.18 7.87
CA GLU A 110 -2.97 5.13 8.12
C GLU A 110 -3.37 6.40 8.88
N PRO A 111 -4.45 7.07 8.46
CA PRO A 111 -4.92 8.24 9.19
C PRO A 111 -5.14 7.84 10.65
N VAL A 112 -4.61 8.63 11.56
CA VAL A 112 -4.80 8.40 12.99
C VAL A 112 -6.31 8.30 13.25
N VAL A 113 -6.76 7.11 13.60
CA VAL A 113 -8.17 6.87 13.89
C VAL A 113 -8.49 7.57 15.19
N ASP A 114 -9.33 8.61 15.13
CA ASP A 114 -9.87 9.24 16.31
C ASP A 114 -10.87 8.28 16.99
N LEU A 115 -10.39 7.61 18.03
CA LEU A 115 -11.16 6.62 18.77
C LEU A 115 -12.43 7.23 19.38
N ASP A 116 -12.37 8.48 19.83
CA ASP A 116 -13.52 9.18 20.44
C ASP A 116 -14.60 9.45 19.38
N ALA A 117 -14.19 9.84 18.17
CA ALA A 117 -15.11 10.01 17.06
C ALA A 117 -15.75 8.68 16.60
N VAL A 118 -14.98 7.58 16.61
CA VAL A 118 -15.48 6.24 16.27
C VAL A 118 -16.45 5.77 17.36
N GLN A 119 -16.11 5.94 18.63
CA GLN A 119 -16.97 5.58 19.76
C GLN A 119 -18.29 6.34 19.72
N SER A 120 -18.25 7.64 19.44
CA SER A 120 -19.45 8.48 19.28
C SER A 120 -20.36 7.99 18.15
N LYS A 121 -19.75 7.61 17.00
CA LYS A 121 -20.49 7.01 15.88
C LYS A 121 -21.11 5.66 16.22
N LEU A 122 -20.40 4.84 17.01
CA LEU A 122 -20.90 3.55 17.46
C LEU A 122 -22.13 3.72 18.37
N VAL A 123 -22.06 4.62 19.35
CA VAL A 123 -23.18 4.92 20.26
C VAL A 123 -24.41 5.41 19.47
N LEU A 124 -24.20 6.33 18.51
CA LEU A 124 -25.29 6.82 17.65
C LEU A 124 -25.89 5.70 16.77
N ALA A 125 -25.08 4.77 16.30
CA ALA A 125 -25.54 3.63 15.53
C ALA A 125 -26.37 2.67 16.39
N ASP A 126 -25.93 2.41 17.61
CA ASP A 126 -26.63 1.56 18.58
C ASP A 126 -27.99 2.15 18.99
N GLU A 127 -28.06 3.46 19.27
CA GLU A 127 -29.30 4.17 19.50
C GLU A 127 -30.29 4.09 18.34
N LYS A 128 -29.80 4.26 17.12
CA LYS A 128 -30.63 4.11 15.90
C LYS A 128 -31.14 2.69 15.75
N GLY A 129 -30.27 1.70 15.99
CA GLY A 129 -30.65 0.27 15.98
C GLY A 129 -31.72 -0.05 17.00
N THR A 130 -31.58 0.43 18.22
CA THR A 130 -32.56 0.24 19.31
C THR A 130 -33.91 0.88 18.98
N LYS A 131 -33.91 2.10 18.46
CA LYS A 131 -35.14 2.79 18.00
C LYS A 131 -35.82 2.04 16.86
N ALA A 132 -35.05 1.53 15.88
CA ALA A 132 -35.59 0.74 14.79
C ALA A 132 -36.22 -0.58 15.29
N LEU A 133 -35.54 -1.28 16.19
CA LEU A 133 -36.03 -2.51 16.80
C LEU A 133 -37.32 -2.30 17.58
N THR A 134 -37.39 -1.23 18.35
CA THR A 134 -38.60 -0.86 19.08
C THR A 134 -39.79 -0.62 18.12
N LYS A 135 -39.54 0.09 17.01
CA LYS A 135 -40.57 0.35 16.00
C LYS A 135 -41.04 -0.92 15.31
N VAL A 136 -40.14 -1.82 14.98
CA VAL A 136 -40.48 -3.13 14.37
C VAL A 136 -41.27 -3.98 15.37
N ASN A 137 -40.87 -4.01 16.64
CA ASN A 137 -41.57 -4.79 17.64
C ASN A 137 -42.99 -4.25 17.90
N ALA A 138 -43.21 -2.94 17.84
CA ALA A 138 -44.54 -2.35 17.92
C ALA A 138 -45.44 -2.81 16.77
N MET A 139 -44.91 -2.79 15.51
CA MET A 139 -45.64 -3.28 14.34
C MET A 139 -45.95 -4.79 14.39
N LEU A 140 -44.99 -5.58 14.93
CA LEU A 140 -45.20 -7.03 15.10
C LEU A 140 -46.29 -7.32 16.15
N ALA A 141 -46.34 -6.53 17.22
CA ALA A 141 -47.35 -6.64 18.24
C ALA A 141 -48.77 -6.32 17.72
N GLU A 142 -48.92 -5.31 16.84
CA GLU A 142 -50.17 -5.00 16.16
C GLU A 142 -50.67 -6.15 15.27
N LEU A 143 -49.74 -6.94 14.72
CA LEU A 143 -50.04 -8.11 13.89
C LEU A 143 -50.21 -9.40 14.74
N GLY A 144 -50.13 -9.34 16.05
CA GLY A 144 -50.21 -10.50 16.93
C GLY A 144 -49.01 -11.44 16.86
N LEU A 145 -47.86 -10.94 16.30
CA LEU A 145 -46.63 -11.71 16.13
C LEU A 145 -45.66 -11.47 17.29
N LYS A 146 -44.79 -12.43 17.57
CA LYS A 146 -43.81 -12.35 18.62
C LYS A 146 -42.72 -11.35 18.25
N GLY A 147 -42.37 -10.42 19.13
CA GLY A 147 -41.32 -9.43 18.92
C GLY A 147 -39.92 -10.03 18.77
N LEU A 148 -39.05 -9.33 18.05
CA LEU A 148 -37.64 -9.66 17.91
C LEU A 148 -36.89 -9.33 19.22
N ARG A 149 -36.01 -10.23 19.64
CA ARG A 149 -35.16 -10.04 20.81
C ARG A 149 -33.85 -9.36 20.43
N SER A 150 -33.42 -8.41 21.21
CA SER A 150 -32.19 -7.64 21.01
C SER A 150 -30.94 -8.52 20.98
N ASP A 151 -30.87 -9.57 21.79
CA ASP A 151 -29.77 -10.53 21.83
C ASP A 151 -29.62 -11.38 20.57
N VAL A 152 -30.73 -11.67 19.89
CA VAL A 152 -30.72 -12.42 18.60
C VAL A 152 -30.16 -11.54 17.48
N VAL A 153 -30.54 -10.26 17.45
CA VAL A 153 -30.04 -9.29 16.47
C VAL A 153 -28.52 -9.05 16.65
N GLN A 154 -28.07 -8.87 17.88
CA GLN A 154 -26.62 -8.74 18.18
C GLN A 154 -25.83 -9.99 17.82
N LYS A 155 -26.41 -11.18 17.96
CA LYS A 155 -25.74 -12.44 17.64
C LYS A 155 -25.56 -12.62 16.12
N ILE A 156 -26.51 -12.17 15.31
CA ILE A 156 -26.44 -12.18 13.85
C ILE A 156 -25.33 -11.22 13.38
N PHE A 157 -25.31 -9.99 13.89
CA PHE A 157 -24.26 -9.03 13.55
C PHE A 157 -22.86 -9.47 13.98
N SER A 158 -22.70 -10.11 15.15
CA SER A 158 -21.39 -10.61 15.59
C SER A 158 -20.91 -11.82 14.78
N GLN A 159 -21.80 -12.60 14.18
CA GLN A 159 -21.42 -13.67 13.25
C GLN A 159 -20.99 -13.13 11.88
N GLU A 160 -21.66 -12.12 11.33
CA GLU A 160 -21.25 -11.48 10.06
C GLU A 160 -19.87 -10.81 10.14
N ILE A 161 -19.55 -10.19 11.29
CA ILE A 161 -18.22 -9.57 11.51
C ILE A 161 -17.11 -10.65 11.56
N ARG A 162 -17.37 -11.82 12.14
CA ARG A 162 -16.41 -12.94 12.15
C ARG A 162 -16.15 -13.51 10.75
N PHE A 163 -17.16 -13.66 9.92
CA PHE A 163 -16.99 -14.16 8.55
C PHE A 163 -16.13 -13.22 7.68
N ARG A 164 -16.21 -11.89 7.86
CA ARG A 164 -15.38 -10.93 7.11
C ARG A 164 -13.94 -10.84 7.62
N ALA A 165 -13.65 -11.25 8.83
CA ALA A 165 -12.27 -11.27 9.37
C ALA A 165 -11.47 -12.49 8.92
N ASP A 166 -12.14 -13.60 8.59
CA ASP A 166 -11.48 -14.84 8.14
C ASP A 166 -11.18 -14.89 6.63
N ASP A 167 -11.83 -14.05 5.82
CA ASP A 167 -11.58 -13.97 4.37
C ASP A 167 -10.39 -13.03 3.99
N GLY A 168 -9.67 -12.51 4.97
CA GLY A 168 -8.55 -11.57 4.81
C GLY A 168 -7.16 -12.12 5.12
N SER A 169 -6.96 -13.45 5.06
CA SER A 169 -5.64 -14.09 5.27
C SER A 169 -5.08 -14.65 3.98
#